data_9b5737ab791fc7ccd78c7276d7ba1648
#
_entry.id   9b5737ab791fc7ccd78c7276d7ba1648
#
_cell.length_a   1.000
_cell.length_b   1.000
_cell.length_c   1.000
_cell.angle_alpha   90.00
_cell.angle_beta   90.00
_cell.angle_gamma   90.00
#
_symmetry.space_group_name_H-M   'P 1'
#
loop_
_entity.id
_entity.type
_entity.pdbx_description
1 polymer ?
#
loop_
_entity_poly.entity_id
_entity_poly.type
_entity_poly.pdbx_seq_one_letter_code
_entity_poly.pdbx_strand_id
1 'polypeptide(L)'
;MNTRPILWAVIAAAASSFATPAHATDTVALLKDLTAVIAIHGRACGPVVSAVRQSDSDYLASCADGTRYRVFTNDKGRVIVEKE
;
A
#
# COMPACT_ATOMS: atom_id res chain seq x y z
N MET A 1 -9.42 43.32 -36.45
CA MET A 1 -9.37 42.88 -36.17
C MET A 1 -9.24 42.08 -35.54
N ASN A 2 -9.18 41.89 -35.19
CA ASN A 2 -9.01 41.26 -34.66
C ASN A 2 -8.93 40.38 -34.02
N THR A 3 -8.80 40.13 -33.80
CA THR A 3 -8.70 39.36 -33.29
C THR A 3 -8.39 38.51 -32.65
N ARG A 4 -8.19 38.10 -32.23
CA ARG A 4 -7.95 37.22 -31.67
C ARG A 4 -7.76 36.41 -31.02
N PRO A 5 -7.50 36.07 -30.79
CA PRO A 5 -7.28 35.25 -30.23
C PRO A 5 -7.06 34.48 -29.51
N ILE A 6 -6.95 34.09 -29.23
CA ILE A 6 -6.71 33.37 -28.60
C ILE A 6 -6.62 32.62 -27.91
N LEU A 7 -6.47 32.34 -27.61
CA LEU A 7 -6.39 31.60 -27.01
C LEU A 7 -6.24 30.77 -26.41
N TRP A 8 -6.12 30.44 -26.20
CA TRP A 8 -5.91 29.71 -25.73
C TRP A 8 -5.73 29.05 -25.05
N ALA A 9 -5.62 28.71 -24.82
CA ALA A 9 -5.46 28.10 -24.24
C ALA A 9 -5.30 27.40 -23.57
N VAL A 10 -5.17 26.92 -23.39
CA VAL A 10 -4.98 26.23 -22.83
C VAL A 10 -4.81 25.49 -22.10
N ILE A 11 -4.75 25.02 -21.69
CA ILE A 11 -4.56 24.40 -21.15
C ILE A 11 -4.46 23.64 -20.50
N ALA A 12 -4.36 23.05 -20.18
CA ALA A 12 -4.18 22.40 -19.68
C ALA A 12 -3.98 21.74 -18.93
N ALA A 13 -4.02 21.32 -18.57
CA ALA A 13 -3.84 20.79 -17.90
C ALA A 13 -3.63 19.98 -17.30
N ALA A 14 -3.46 19.47 -17.18
CA ALA A 14 -3.11 18.78 -16.75
C ALA A 14 -3.08 18.08 -15.86
N ALA A 15 -3.34 17.78 -15.45
CA ALA A 15 -3.46 17.26 -14.56
C ALA A 15 -3.02 16.22 -14.10
N SER A 16 -2.67 15.85 -14.17
CA SER A 16 -2.08 14.97 -13.75
C SER A 16 -2.16 14.38 -12.70
N SER A 17 -2.64 13.94 -12.37
CA SER A 17 -2.86 13.38 -11.48
C SER A 17 -2.28 12.26 -11.21
N PHE A 18 -1.84 12.00 -10.53
CA PHE A 18 -1.31 10.97 -10.20
C PHE A 18 -1.75 10.37 -9.29
N ALA A 19 -2.22 9.68 -9.37
CA ALA A 19 -2.67 8.80 -8.72
C ALA A 19 -1.72 8.03 -8.07
N THR A 20 -1.37 8.24 -7.07
CA THR A 20 -0.59 7.40 -6.46
C THR A 20 -1.38 6.33 -6.03
N PRO A 21 -1.09 5.22 -6.22
CA PRO A 21 -1.73 4.10 -5.72
C PRO A 21 -1.39 4.06 -4.32
N ALA A 22 -2.05 4.73 -3.58
CA ALA A 22 -1.74 4.85 -2.21
C ALA A 22 -1.77 3.53 -1.49
N HIS A 23 -2.27 2.48 -2.11
CA HIS A 23 -2.43 1.22 -1.40
C HIS A 23 -1.33 0.22 -1.67
N ALA A 24 -0.62 0.36 -2.75
CA ALA A 24 0.43 -0.59 -3.06
C ALA A 24 1.70 -0.19 -2.36
N THR A 25 2.22 -1.06 -1.54
CA THR A 25 3.38 -0.72 -0.78
C THR A 25 4.31 -1.91 -0.76
N ASP A 26 5.07 -2.11 -1.79
CA ASP A 26 5.95 -3.27 -1.87
C ASP A 26 7.40 -2.90 -1.64
N THR A 27 7.67 -1.98 -0.74
CA THR A 27 9.07 -1.66 -0.45
C THR A 27 9.72 -2.83 0.27
N VAL A 28 10.99 -3.04 0.01
CA VAL A 28 11.75 -4.13 0.63
C VAL A 28 11.71 -4.01 2.14
N ALA A 29 11.84 -2.80 2.66
CA ALA A 29 11.82 -2.59 4.11
C ALA A 29 10.49 -3.02 4.71
N LEU A 30 9.38 -2.65 4.10
CA LEU A 30 8.07 -3.03 4.60
C LEU A 30 7.86 -4.54 4.54
N LEU A 31 8.26 -5.17 3.44
CA LEU A 31 8.10 -6.62 3.30
C LEU A 31 8.90 -7.36 4.35
N LYS A 32 10.10 -6.89 4.66
CA LYS A 32 10.91 -7.49 5.72
C LYS A 32 10.28 -7.29 7.09
N ASP A 33 9.74 -6.12 7.35
CA ASP A 33 9.08 -5.84 8.62
C ASP A 33 7.87 -6.73 8.81
N LEU A 34 7.05 -6.87 7.79
CA LEU A 34 5.86 -7.73 7.87
C LEU A 34 6.26 -9.19 8.04
N THR A 35 7.31 -9.63 7.36
CA THR A 35 7.82 -10.98 7.54
C THR A 35 8.19 -11.25 8.99
N ALA A 36 8.90 -10.30 9.60
CA ALA A 36 9.33 -10.45 10.99
C ALA A 36 8.13 -10.43 11.94
N VAL A 37 7.17 -9.55 11.72
CA VAL A 37 6.00 -9.44 12.57
C VAL A 37 5.18 -10.72 12.53
N ILE A 38 4.95 -11.27 11.35
CA ILE A 38 4.17 -12.49 11.19
C ILE A 38 4.89 -13.66 11.87
N ALA A 39 6.20 -13.73 11.71
CA ALA A 39 6.99 -14.79 12.33
C ALA A 39 6.96 -14.69 13.85
N ILE A 40 7.09 -13.50 14.39
CA ILE A 40 7.04 -13.29 15.84
C ILE A 40 5.69 -13.71 16.40
N HIS A 41 4.63 -13.56 15.64
CA HIS A 41 3.30 -14.00 16.06
C HIS A 41 3.10 -15.50 15.85
N GLY A 42 4.13 -16.23 15.46
CA GLY A 42 4.06 -17.67 15.32
C GLY A 42 3.28 -18.16 14.14
N ARG A 43 3.14 -17.33 13.12
CA ARG A 43 2.40 -17.73 11.93
C ARG A 43 3.31 -18.26 10.84
N ALA A 44 2.87 -19.30 10.17
CA ALA A 44 3.62 -19.87 9.05
C ALA A 44 3.38 -19.00 7.83
N CYS A 45 4.43 -18.42 7.30
CA CYS A 45 4.32 -17.54 6.14
C CYS A 45 5.55 -17.65 5.25
N GLY A 46 6.72 -17.75 5.85
CA GLY A 46 7.95 -17.55 5.12
C GLY A 46 8.07 -16.07 4.81
N PRO A 47 8.74 -15.72 3.73
CA PRO A 47 8.87 -14.31 3.39
C PRO A 47 7.56 -13.73 2.85
N VAL A 48 7.28 -12.49 3.21
CA VAL A 48 6.19 -11.73 2.61
C VAL A 48 6.69 -11.23 1.26
N VAL A 49 5.96 -11.54 0.21
CA VAL A 49 6.37 -11.18 -1.14
C VAL A 49 5.64 -9.97 -1.70
N SER A 50 4.50 -9.63 -1.13
CA SER A 50 3.80 -8.41 -1.50
C SER A 50 2.91 -7.97 -0.36
N ALA A 51 2.55 -6.70 -0.35
CA ALA A 51 1.69 -6.15 0.68
C ALA A 51 0.84 -5.03 0.09
N VAL A 52 -0.40 -4.95 0.56
CA VAL A 52 -1.30 -3.88 0.20
C VAL A 52 -1.66 -3.15 1.48
N ARG A 53 -1.49 -1.84 1.47
CA ARG A 53 -1.90 -1.04 2.60
C ARG A 53 -3.38 -0.75 2.47
N GLN A 54 -4.15 -1.19 3.43
CA GLN A 54 -5.60 -1.00 3.40
C GLN A 54 -6.02 0.30 4.06
N SER A 55 -5.29 0.70 5.07
CA SER A 55 -5.49 1.97 5.75
C SER A 55 -4.26 2.21 6.61
N ASP A 56 -4.26 3.25 7.42
CA ASP A 56 -3.14 3.51 8.31
C ASP A 56 -2.93 2.31 9.22
N SER A 57 -1.72 1.83 9.28
CA SER A 57 -1.34 0.70 10.14
C SER A 57 -2.19 -0.53 9.89
N ASP A 58 -2.56 -0.78 8.65
CA ASP A 58 -3.38 -1.93 8.28
C ASP A 58 -2.93 -2.44 6.93
N TYR A 59 -2.36 -3.62 6.90
CA TYR A 59 -1.78 -4.21 5.69
C TYR A 59 -2.32 -5.59 5.44
N LEU A 60 -2.46 -5.92 4.16
CA LEU A 60 -2.73 -7.29 3.75
C LEU A 60 -1.43 -7.83 3.15
N ALA A 61 -0.85 -8.80 3.81
CA ALA A 61 0.44 -9.35 3.41
C ALA A 61 0.24 -10.68 2.71
N SER A 62 0.91 -10.87 1.59
CA SER A 62 0.90 -12.12 0.85
C SER A 62 2.21 -12.83 1.04
N CYS A 63 2.15 -14.08 1.46
CA CYS A 63 3.32 -14.88 1.77
C CYS A 63 3.78 -15.68 0.56
N ALA A 64 5.03 -16.06 0.55
CA ALA A 64 5.57 -16.86 -0.55
C ALA A 64 4.86 -18.21 -0.70
N ASP A 65 4.32 -18.74 0.39
CA ASP A 65 3.61 -20.02 0.34
C ASP A 65 2.14 -19.87 -0.09
N GLY A 66 1.71 -18.67 -0.43
CA GLY A 66 0.35 -18.44 -0.86
C GLY A 66 -0.61 -18.02 0.25
N THR A 67 -0.18 -18.08 1.50
CA THR A 67 -1.00 -17.68 2.62
C THR A 67 -1.05 -16.15 2.69
N ARG A 68 -2.14 -15.63 3.18
CA ARG A 68 -2.28 -14.19 3.34
C ARG A 68 -2.69 -13.88 4.77
N TYR A 69 -2.15 -12.78 5.27
CA TYR A 69 -2.44 -12.33 6.62
C TYR A 69 -2.75 -10.85 6.62
N ARG A 70 -3.71 -10.48 7.42
CA ARG A 70 -3.94 -9.08 7.72
C ARG A 70 -3.10 -8.73 8.92
N VAL A 71 -2.31 -7.69 8.81
CA VAL A 71 -1.45 -7.20 9.87
C VAL A 71 -1.86 -5.76 10.16
N PHE A 72 -2.34 -5.52 11.35
CA PHE A 72 -2.85 -4.20 11.67
C PHE A 72 -2.63 -3.88 13.15
N THR A 73 -2.74 -2.59 13.47
CA THR A 73 -2.64 -2.13 14.85
C THR A 73 -4.05 -1.80 15.33
N ASN A 74 -4.45 -2.38 16.45
CA ASN A 74 -5.78 -2.12 16.98
C ASN A 74 -5.79 -0.81 17.77
N ASP A 75 -6.93 -0.44 18.31
CA ASP A 75 -7.09 0.83 18.99
C ASP A 75 -6.33 0.90 20.33
N LYS A 76 -5.79 -0.21 20.77
CA LYS A 76 -4.95 -0.24 21.98
C LYS A 76 -3.47 -0.21 21.64
N GLY A 77 -3.13 0.00 20.37
CA GLY A 77 -1.74 0.06 19.97
C GLY A 77 -1.07 -1.29 19.80
N ARG A 78 -1.82 -2.38 19.78
CA ARG A 78 -1.23 -3.69 19.63
C ARG A 78 -1.27 -4.13 18.19
N VAL A 79 -0.23 -4.81 17.77
CA VAL A 79 -0.18 -5.39 16.43
C VAL A 79 -0.90 -6.73 16.45
N ILE A 80 -1.83 -6.89 15.54
CA ILE A 80 -2.64 -8.08 15.39
C ILE A 80 -2.32 -8.71 14.04
N VAL A 81 -2.21 -10.03 14.01
CA VAL A 81 -1.99 -10.79 12.78
C VAL A 81 -3.12 -11.81 12.64
N GLU A 82 -3.88 -11.68 11.59
CA GLU A 82 -5.03 -12.57 11.34
C GLU A 82 -4.90 -13.21 9.98
N LYS A 83 -5.13 -14.49 9.92
CA LYS A 83 -5.10 -15.21 8.64
C LYS A 83 -6.35 -14.86 7.85
N GLU A 84 -6.13 -14.56 6.57
CA GLU A 84 -7.22 -14.28 5.64
C GLU A 84 -7.80 -15.54 5.02
#